data_33f8bb23a8cdf6638df6243e807aeeac
#
_entry.id   33f8bb23a8cdf6638df6243e807aeeac
#
_cell.length_a   1.000
_cell.length_b   1.000
_cell.length_c   1.000
_cell.angle_alpha   90.00
_cell.angle_beta   90.00
_cell.angle_gamma   90.00
#
_symmetry.space_group_name_H-M   'P 1'
#
loop_
_entity.id
_entity.type
_entity.pdbx_description
1 polymer ?
#
loop_
_entity_poly.entity_id
_entity_poly.type
_entity_poly.pdbx_seq_one_letter_code
_entity_poly.pdbx_strand_id
1 'polypeptide(L)'
;MINIELKESIKLQIQGNYSGFISFEYDSKIVEVLRSLPLKVYDKNTTTWEVPVDKILSIIKQLKGFEIELKGNLALLEPKKVSL
;
A
#
# COMPACT_ATOMS: atom_id res chain seq x y z
N MET A 1 -11.98 2.28 8.43
CA MET A 1 -10.57 1.87 8.66
C MET A 1 -9.93 1.39 7.39
N ILE A 2 -8.70 1.75 7.17
CA ILE A 2 -7.92 1.32 6.02
C ILE A 2 -6.98 0.21 6.47
N ASN A 3 -7.00 -0.92 5.79
CA ASN A 3 -6.10 -2.03 6.07
C ASN A 3 -5.03 -2.10 4.99
N ILE A 4 -3.78 -2.12 5.40
CA ILE A 4 -2.65 -2.23 4.50
C ILE A 4 -1.80 -3.42 4.94
N GLU A 5 -1.65 -4.41 4.06
CA GLU A 5 -0.81 -5.57 4.33
C GLU A 5 0.40 -5.57 3.42
N LEU A 6 1.57 -5.73 3.99
CA LEU A 6 2.84 -5.75 3.25
C LEU A 6 3.30 -7.18 3.08
N LYS A 7 3.29 -7.67 1.86
CA LYS A 7 3.66 -9.04 1.54
C LYS A 7 4.14 -9.15 0.09
N GLU A 8 4.51 -10.34 -0.31
CA GLU A 8 4.99 -10.58 -1.65
C GLU A 8 3.98 -10.14 -2.71
N SER A 9 4.49 -9.56 -3.78
CA SER A 9 3.66 -9.13 -4.90
C SER A 9 2.96 -10.32 -5.54
N ILE A 10 1.72 -10.10 -5.99
CA ILE A 10 0.95 -11.12 -6.70
C ILE A 10 0.79 -10.69 -8.16
N LYS A 11 0.23 -9.51 -8.38
CA LYS A 11 -0.08 -9.06 -9.74
C LYS A 11 0.94 -8.11 -10.31
N LEU A 12 1.55 -7.27 -9.48
CA LEU A 12 2.51 -6.28 -9.95
C LEU A 12 3.86 -6.88 -10.35
N GLN A 13 4.28 -7.92 -9.66
CA GLN A 13 5.55 -8.60 -9.93
C GLN A 13 6.71 -7.63 -10.16
N ILE A 14 6.74 -6.58 -9.36
CA ILE A 14 7.76 -5.58 -9.47
C ILE A 14 9.08 -6.05 -8.88
N GLN A 15 10.14 -5.35 -9.25
CA GLN A 15 11.47 -5.63 -8.72
C GLN A 15 11.46 -5.51 -7.19
N GLY A 16 11.95 -6.53 -6.51
CA GLY A 16 11.89 -6.61 -5.04
C GLY A 16 10.72 -7.44 -4.54
N ASN A 17 9.76 -7.71 -5.38
CA ASN A 17 8.65 -8.64 -5.16
C ASN A 17 7.79 -8.40 -3.93
N TYR A 18 7.71 -7.16 -3.44
CA TYR A 18 6.83 -6.83 -2.32
C TYR A 18 5.88 -5.72 -2.70
N SER A 19 4.65 -5.82 -2.20
CA SER A 19 3.60 -4.85 -2.46
C SER A 19 2.86 -4.51 -1.18
N GLY A 20 2.16 -3.39 -1.19
CA GLY A 20 1.19 -3.06 -0.17
C GLY A 20 -0.20 -3.41 -0.70
N PHE A 21 -0.95 -4.19 0.06
CA PHE A 21 -2.32 -4.59 -0.30
C PHE A 21 -3.27 -3.78 0.56
N ILE A 22 -4.02 -2.89 -0.09
CA ILE A 22 -4.87 -1.90 0.58
C ILE A 22 -6.34 -2.25 0.40
N SER A 23 -7.04 -2.41 1.51
CA SER A 23 -8.48 -2.64 1.50
C SER A 23 -9.16 -1.65 2.47
N PHE A 24 -10.37 -1.23 2.11
CA PHE A 24 -11.11 -0.24 2.88
C PHE A 24 -12.57 -0.21 2.42
N GLU A 25 -13.46 0.37 3.25
CA GLU A 25 -14.80 0.67 2.80
C GLU A 25 -14.73 1.80 1.78
N TYR A 26 -15.57 1.74 0.77
CA TYR A 26 -15.50 2.71 -0.32
C TYR A 26 -15.48 4.15 0.22
N ASP A 27 -14.49 4.91 -0.23
CA ASP A 27 -14.34 6.32 0.07
C ASP A 27 -13.70 6.97 -1.15
N SER A 28 -14.38 7.95 -1.72
CA SER A 28 -13.91 8.57 -2.96
C SER A 28 -12.54 9.24 -2.81
N LYS A 29 -12.23 9.76 -1.64
CA LYS A 29 -10.93 10.39 -1.40
C LYS A 29 -9.81 9.37 -1.43
N ILE A 30 -10.03 8.21 -0.83
CA ILE A 30 -9.04 7.13 -0.83
C ILE A 30 -8.83 6.63 -2.26
N VAL A 31 -9.91 6.40 -2.98
CA VAL A 31 -9.85 5.95 -4.37
C VAL A 31 -9.09 6.96 -5.23
N GLU A 32 -9.32 8.24 -5.03
CA GLU A 32 -8.63 9.29 -5.77
C GLU A 32 -7.13 9.25 -5.55
N VAL A 33 -6.69 9.06 -4.31
CA VAL A 33 -5.28 8.95 -3.99
C VAL A 33 -4.67 7.73 -4.69
N LEU A 34 -5.36 6.59 -4.64
CA LEU A 34 -4.84 5.37 -5.26
C LEU A 34 -4.80 5.46 -6.78
N ARG A 35 -5.81 6.11 -7.39
CA ARG A 35 -5.84 6.29 -8.85
C ARG A 35 -4.76 7.20 -9.36
N SER A 36 -4.25 8.09 -8.53
CA SER A 36 -3.18 9.00 -8.94
C SER A 36 -1.82 8.30 -9.05
N LEU A 37 -1.70 7.09 -8.55
CA LEU A 37 -0.43 6.37 -8.58
C LEU A 37 -0.13 5.87 -9.99
N PRO A 38 1.15 5.94 -10.42
CA PRO A 38 1.53 5.47 -11.74
C PRO A 38 1.47 3.95 -11.88
N LEU A 39 1.62 3.21 -10.79
CA LEU A 39 1.60 1.76 -10.80
C LEU A 39 0.66 1.26 -9.71
N LYS A 40 -0.38 0.54 -10.13
CA LYS A 40 -1.40 0.02 -9.23
C LYS A 40 -2.20 -1.05 -9.93
N VAL A 41 -2.72 -1.99 -9.17
CA VAL A 41 -3.65 -3.01 -9.67
C VAL A 41 -4.80 -3.14 -8.70
N TYR A 42 -6.02 -3.13 -9.20
CA TYR A 42 -7.19 -3.36 -8.38
C TYR A 42 -7.73 -4.76 -8.63
N ASP A 43 -7.92 -5.52 -7.55
CA ASP A 43 -8.51 -6.85 -7.62
C ASP A 43 -9.95 -6.76 -7.10
N LYS A 44 -10.91 -6.83 -7.99
CA LYS A 44 -12.31 -6.72 -7.59
C LYS A 44 -12.84 -7.98 -6.91
N ASN A 45 -12.17 -9.10 -7.02
CA ASN A 45 -12.57 -10.32 -6.30
C ASN A 45 -12.32 -10.19 -4.80
N THR A 46 -11.24 -9.53 -4.42
CA THR A 46 -10.89 -9.31 -3.02
C THR A 46 -11.12 -7.87 -2.59
N THR A 47 -11.56 -7.00 -3.50
CA THR A 47 -11.72 -5.56 -3.28
C THR A 47 -10.46 -4.93 -2.67
N THR A 48 -9.31 -5.30 -3.22
CA THR A 48 -8.01 -4.91 -2.69
C THR A 48 -7.17 -4.26 -3.79
N TRP A 49 -6.46 -3.20 -3.42
CA TRP A 49 -5.52 -2.53 -4.30
C TRP A 49 -4.11 -3.00 -3.99
N GLU A 50 -3.38 -3.42 -5.03
CA GLU A 50 -1.98 -3.76 -4.89
C GLU A 50 -1.13 -2.61 -5.44
N VAL A 51 -0.22 -2.09 -4.61
CA VAL A 51 0.63 -0.95 -4.99
C VAL A 51 2.07 -1.26 -4.57
N PRO A 52 3.06 -0.61 -5.22
CA PRO A 52 4.46 -0.81 -4.82
C PRO A 52 4.68 -0.45 -3.36
N VAL A 53 5.46 -1.27 -2.66
CA VAL A 53 5.73 -1.05 -1.24
C VAL A 53 6.39 0.31 -0.97
N ASP A 54 7.22 0.78 -1.90
CA ASP A 54 7.92 2.05 -1.73
C ASP A 54 6.99 3.27 -1.82
N LYS A 55 5.74 3.07 -2.23
CA LYS A 55 4.73 4.14 -2.27
C LYS A 55 3.87 4.20 -1.03
N ILE A 56 3.98 3.19 -0.15
CA ILE A 56 3.08 3.09 1.00
C ILE A 56 3.22 4.27 1.95
N LEU A 57 4.44 4.70 2.27
CA LEU A 57 4.61 5.84 3.17
C LEU A 57 4.01 7.13 2.60
N SER A 58 4.14 7.32 1.30
CA SER A 58 3.53 8.48 0.63
C SER A 58 2.00 8.41 0.71
N ILE A 59 1.46 7.22 0.49
CA ILE A 59 0.00 7.01 0.58
C ILE A 59 -0.50 7.31 1.99
N ILE A 60 0.21 6.82 3.01
CA ILE A 60 -0.16 7.07 4.40
C ILE A 60 -0.19 8.56 4.69
N LYS A 61 0.80 9.30 4.20
CA LYS A 61 0.84 10.76 4.39
C LYS A 61 -0.36 11.45 3.75
N GLN A 62 -0.75 11.00 2.56
CA GLN A 62 -1.88 11.59 1.85
C GLN A 62 -3.22 11.25 2.49
N LEU A 63 -3.26 10.15 3.23
CA LEU A 63 -4.47 9.70 3.93
C LEU A 63 -4.46 10.09 5.40
N LYS A 64 -3.76 11.16 5.73
CA LYS A 64 -3.76 11.69 7.08
C LYS A 64 -5.19 12.01 7.53
N GLY A 65 -5.54 11.55 8.71
CA GLY A 65 -6.91 11.69 9.23
C GLY A 65 -7.73 10.41 9.16
N PHE A 66 -7.30 9.45 8.37
CA PHE A 66 -7.94 8.13 8.34
C PHE A 66 -7.24 7.19 9.31
N GLU A 67 -8.01 6.27 9.88
CA GLU A 67 -7.41 5.20 10.67
C GLU A 67 -6.81 4.17 9.73
N ILE A 68 -5.54 3.84 9.97
CA ILE A 68 -4.81 2.91 9.12
C ILE A 68 -4.23 1.80 10.00
N GLU A 69 -4.51 0.56 9.61
CA GLU A 69 -3.92 -0.60 10.25
C GLU A 69 -2.90 -1.23 9.30
N LEU A 70 -1.66 -1.34 9.77
CA LEU A 70 -0.58 -1.93 9.00
C LEU A 70 -0.31 -3.35 9.46
N LYS A 71 -0.21 -4.27 8.52
CA LYS A 71 0.06 -5.69 8.77
C LYS A 71 1.16 -6.19 7.85
N GLY A 72 1.65 -7.37 8.15
CA GLY A 72 2.65 -8.04 7.32
C GLY A 72 4.06 -7.63 7.68
N ASN A 73 4.93 -7.56 6.70
CA ASN A 73 6.35 -7.28 6.93
C ASN A 73 6.59 -5.77 7.06
N LEU A 74 6.35 -5.23 8.24
CA LEU A 74 6.47 -3.80 8.49
C LEU A 74 7.90 -3.28 8.37
N ALA A 75 8.89 -4.14 8.44
CA ALA A 75 10.28 -3.74 8.27
C ALA A 75 10.53 -3.16 6.88
N LEU A 76 9.69 -3.47 5.91
CA LEU A 76 9.81 -2.93 4.55
C LEU A 76 9.58 -1.42 4.51
N LEU A 77 8.93 -0.86 5.51
CA LEU A 77 8.65 0.57 5.58
C LEU A 77 9.72 1.34 6.34
N GLU A 78 10.59 0.66 7.05
CA GLU A 78 11.62 1.34 7.81
C GLU A 78 12.70 1.85 6.87
N PRO A 79 13.13 3.12 7.04
CA PRO A 79 14.24 3.63 6.27
C PRO A 79 15.46 2.77 6.58
N LYS A 80 16.20 2.42 5.54
CA LYS A 80 17.46 1.70 5.75
C LYS A 80 18.37 2.55 6.58
N LYS A 81 18.52 2.19 7.82
CA LYS A 81 19.56 2.80 8.65
C LYS A 81 20.88 2.30 8.13
N VAL A 82 21.68 3.21 7.65
CA VAL A 82 23.04 2.87 7.36
C VAL A 82 23.69 2.58 8.69
N SER A 83 23.90 1.32 8.94
CA SER A 83 24.64 0.91 10.11
C SER A 83 26.11 1.28 9.86
N LEU A 84 26.60 2.11 10.67
CA LEU A 84 28.02 2.45 10.64
C LEU A 84 28.77 1.58 11.60
#